data_7a8e4cf1dada48e5c47ca4eebc179e4f
#
_entry.id   7a8e4cf1dada48e5c47ca4eebc179e4f
#
_cell.length_a   1.000
_cell.length_b   1.000
_cell.length_c   1.000
_cell.angle_alpha   90.00
_cell.angle_beta   90.00
_cell.angle_gamma   90.00
#
_symmetry.space_group_name_H-M   'P 1'
#
loop_
_entity.id
_entity.type
_entity.pdbx_description
1 polymer ?
#
loop_
_entity_poly.entity_id
_entity_poly.type
_entity_poly.pdbx_seq_one_letter_code
_entity_poly.pdbx_strand_id
1 'polypeptide(L)'
;MGDEHSHHKIHSDFLKRTIENLGFNVIEVEHDQRVNIKNNLNIRILAADNCDPELCLKYFGCGIAEKTFGSTTIDTLSAIDNGEQVIINTNDCPISIAETSALKLKNHYKKINFLLFGYSSATAYPQCFHLNSDELQNSQQEIVKNFLSQGELYINLFNPNFFMPFAGRYVLGGKKFILEKHRAEIELEDALEYYLN
;
A
#
# COMPACT_ATOMS: atom_id res chain seq x y z
N MET A 1 18.38 -19.80 20.67
CA MET A 1 18.26 -18.81 19.61
C MET A 1 17.82 -19.59 18.39
N GLY A 2 16.52 -19.73 18.21
CA GLY A 2 15.94 -20.44 17.06
C GLY A 2 15.73 -19.45 15.93
N ASP A 3 16.05 -19.90 14.75
CA ASP A 3 16.09 -19.18 13.49
C ASP A 3 14.72 -18.52 13.19
N GLU A 4 14.55 -17.25 13.50
CA GLU A 4 13.35 -16.45 13.15
C GLU A 4 13.15 -16.31 11.62
N HIS A 5 14.17 -16.62 10.83
CA HIS A 5 14.10 -16.60 9.36
C HIS A 5 13.38 -17.81 8.74
N SER A 6 13.09 -18.87 9.50
CA SER A 6 12.57 -20.12 8.92
C SER A 6 11.08 -20.03 8.51
N HIS A 7 10.27 -19.28 9.25
CA HIS A 7 8.82 -19.16 8.95
C HIS A 7 8.53 -18.33 7.71
N HIS A 8 9.30 -17.28 7.45
CA HIS A 8 9.19 -16.45 6.26
C HIS A 8 9.45 -17.22 4.96
N LYS A 9 10.49 -18.04 4.99
CA LYS A 9 10.88 -18.85 3.84
C LYS A 9 9.81 -19.84 3.42
N ILE A 10 9.04 -20.39 4.37
CA ILE A 10 7.99 -21.38 4.07
C ILE A 10 6.81 -20.76 3.32
N HIS A 11 6.37 -19.54 3.67
CA HIS A 11 5.25 -18.88 3.00
C HIS A 11 5.64 -18.35 1.61
N SER A 12 6.83 -17.77 1.48
CA SER A 12 7.33 -17.31 0.18
C SER A 12 7.55 -18.49 -0.78
N ASP A 13 8.09 -19.60 -0.30
CA ASP A 13 8.29 -20.82 -1.08
C ASP A 13 6.96 -21.42 -1.57
N PHE A 14 5.90 -21.36 -0.77
CA PHE A 14 4.59 -21.85 -1.20
C PHE A 14 3.98 -20.99 -2.30
N LEU A 15 4.01 -19.67 -2.16
CA LEU A 15 3.50 -18.74 -3.16
C LEU A 15 4.30 -18.86 -4.48
N LYS A 16 5.63 -18.89 -4.39
CA LYS A 16 6.51 -19.10 -5.52
C LYS A 16 6.17 -20.36 -6.28
N ARG A 17 6.13 -21.52 -5.60
CA ARG A 17 5.78 -22.81 -6.21
C ARG A 17 4.39 -22.80 -6.84
N THR A 18 3.42 -22.13 -6.22
CA THR A 18 2.07 -22.02 -6.77
C THR A 18 2.08 -21.26 -8.09
N ILE A 19 2.79 -20.14 -8.16
CA ILE A 19 2.91 -19.33 -9.38
C ILE A 19 3.70 -20.07 -10.46
N GLU A 20 4.78 -20.76 -10.09
CA GLU A 20 5.58 -21.58 -11.02
C GLU A 20 4.79 -22.76 -11.59
N ASN A 21 3.95 -23.41 -10.77
CA ASN A 21 3.05 -24.48 -11.24
C ASN A 21 1.99 -23.99 -12.22
N LEU A 22 1.68 -22.69 -12.22
CA LEU A 22 0.81 -22.06 -13.22
C LEU A 22 1.56 -21.68 -14.51
N GLY A 23 2.86 -22.01 -14.62
CA GLY A 23 3.68 -21.78 -15.80
C GLY A 23 4.35 -20.41 -15.88
N PHE A 24 4.38 -19.65 -14.79
CA PHE A 24 5.05 -18.36 -14.73
C PHE A 24 6.46 -18.49 -14.14
N ASN A 25 7.39 -17.68 -14.64
CA ASN A 25 8.69 -17.53 -14.02
C ASN A 25 8.60 -16.56 -12.84
N VAL A 26 9.12 -16.98 -11.69
CA VAL A 26 9.17 -16.16 -10.47
C VAL A 26 10.60 -15.69 -10.22
N ILE A 27 10.77 -14.39 -10.08
CA ILE A 27 12.02 -13.78 -9.66
C ILE A 27 11.82 -13.24 -8.24
N GLU A 28 12.51 -13.84 -7.29
CA GLU A 28 12.55 -13.33 -5.92
C GLU A 28 13.49 -12.12 -5.87
N VAL A 29 13.00 -11.04 -5.28
CA VAL A 29 13.72 -9.77 -5.18
C VAL A 29 13.88 -9.43 -3.71
N GLU A 30 15.10 -9.16 -3.29
CA GLU A 30 15.38 -8.70 -1.93
C GLU A 30 14.98 -7.23 -1.75
N HIS A 31 14.79 -6.83 -0.48
CA HIS A 31 14.51 -5.44 -0.14
C HIS A 31 15.56 -4.51 -0.76
N ASP A 32 15.09 -3.48 -1.45
CA ASP A 32 15.91 -2.45 -2.12
C ASP A 32 16.82 -2.96 -3.25
N GLN A 33 16.67 -4.20 -3.68
CA GLN A 33 17.42 -4.75 -4.81
C GLN A 33 16.88 -4.17 -6.12
N ARG A 34 17.78 -3.66 -6.95
CA ARG A 34 17.47 -3.23 -8.33
C ARG A 34 17.62 -4.40 -9.29
N VAL A 35 16.55 -4.75 -9.97
CA VAL A 35 16.51 -5.86 -10.93
C VAL A 35 16.20 -5.34 -12.31
N ASN A 36 16.98 -5.73 -13.30
CA ASN A 36 16.69 -5.46 -14.70
C ASN A 36 15.66 -6.47 -15.21
N ILE A 37 14.52 -5.98 -15.71
CA ILE A 37 13.46 -6.83 -16.26
C ILE A 37 13.71 -7.11 -17.73
N LYS A 38 13.96 -6.06 -18.51
CA LYS A 38 14.20 -6.18 -19.95
C LYS A 38 14.81 -4.88 -20.49
N ASN A 39 15.81 -4.97 -21.35
CA ASN A 39 16.51 -3.84 -21.92
C ASN A 39 17.05 -2.91 -20.83
N ASN A 40 16.60 -1.64 -20.81
CA ASN A 40 16.96 -0.66 -19.78
C ASN A 40 15.88 -0.50 -18.70
N LEU A 41 14.82 -1.33 -18.71
CA LEU A 41 13.73 -1.27 -17.71
C LEU A 41 14.15 -2.01 -16.44
N ASN A 42 14.17 -1.30 -15.34
CA ASN A 42 14.54 -1.82 -14.04
C ASN A 42 13.39 -1.64 -13.06
N ILE A 43 13.32 -2.51 -12.08
CA ILE A 43 12.44 -2.40 -10.93
C ILE A 43 13.26 -2.47 -9.65
N ARG A 44 12.81 -1.73 -8.64
CA ARG A 44 13.32 -1.76 -7.28
C ARG A 44 12.12 -1.84 -6.35
N ILE A 45 12.13 -2.80 -5.43
CA ILE A 45 11.04 -3.01 -4.48
C ILE A 45 11.58 -2.82 -3.07
N LEU A 46 10.94 -1.95 -2.30
CA LEU A 46 11.27 -1.69 -0.92
C LEU A 46 10.09 -2.11 -0.04
N ALA A 47 10.33 -2.97 0.93
CA ALA A 47 9.36 -3.25 1.97
C ALA A 47 9.13 -2.01 2.84
N ALA A 48 7.96 -1.89 3.44
CA ALA A 48 7.70 -0.91 4.48
C ALA A 48 8.69 -1.07 5.65
N ASP A 49 8.92 0.01 6.38
CA ASP A 49 9.90 0.04 7.49
C ASP A 49 9.43 -0.77 8.69
N ASN A 50 8.14 -0.63 8.99
CA ASN A 50 7.49 -1.25 10.12
C ASN A 50 6.09 -1.71 9.74
N CYS A 51 5.58 -2.69 10.48
CA CYS A 51 4.15 -2.97 10.52
C CYS A 51 3.59 -2.46 11.85
N ASP A 52 2.55 -1.63 11.78
CA ASP A 52 1.74 -1.28 12.93
C ASP A 52 0.42 -2.08 12.88
N PRO A 53 0.28 -3.17 13.67
CA PRO A 53 -0.91 -4.01 13.63
C PRO A 53 -2.19 -3.28 14.02
N GLU A 54 -2.13 -2.25 14.87
CA GLU A 54 -3.30 -1.48 15.27
C GLU A 54 -3.75 -0.55 14.13
N LEU A 55 -2.81 0.11 13.48
CA LEU A 55 -3.05 0.90 12.29
C LEU A 55 -3.56 0.02 11.15
N CYS A 56 -2.90 -1.11 10.91
CA CYS A 56 -3.29 -2.06 9.87
C CYS A 56 -4.69 -2.62 10.09
N LEU A 57 -5.05 -3.02 11.32
CA LEU A 57 -6.38 -3.52 11.63
C LEU A 57 -7.46 -2.46 11.35
N LYS A 58 -7.22 -1.24 11.78
CA LYS A 58 -8.20 -0.14 11.69
C LYS A 58 -8.33 0.41 10.27
N TYR A 59 -7.23 0.56 9.54
CA TYR A 59 -7.21 1.27 8.27
C TYR A 59 -6.89 0.39 7.06
N PHE A 60 -6.16 -0.71 7.24
CA PHE A 60 -5.63 -1.53 6.14
C PHE A 60 -6.07 -3.00 6.18
N GLY A 61 -6.82 -3.40 7.20
CA GLY A 61 -7.41 -4.73 7.28
C GLY A 61 -6.49 -5.87 7.71
N CYS A 62 -5.28 -5.58 8.16
CA CYS A 62 -4.37 -6.59 8.71
C CYS A 62 -4.91 -7.16 10.03
N GLY A 63 -4.65 -8.43 10.28
CA GLY A 63 -5.11 -9.12 11.49
C GLY A 63 -4.10 -9.08 12.63
N ILE A 64 -4.60 -9.21 13.87
CA ILE A 64 -3.79 -9.29 15.10
C ILE A 64 -2.79 -10.47 15.07
N ALA A 65 -3.03 -11.47 14.23
CA ALA A 65 -2.16 -12.64 14.10
C ALA A 65 -0.70 -12.26 13.74
N GLU A 66 -0.51 -11.19 13.00
CA GLU A 66 0.82 -10.71 12.62
C GLU A 66 1.64 -10.20 13.81
N LYS A 67 0.98 -9.64 14.82
CA LYS A 67 1.62 -9.19 16.06
C LYS A 67 2.24 -10.34 16.86
N THR A 68 1.67 -11.53 16.74
CA THR A 68 2.10 -12.74 17.48
C THR A 68 3.23 -13.51 16.78
N PHE A 69 3.31 -13.42 15.44
CA PHE A 69 4.22 -14.22 14.63
C PHE A 69 5.43 -13.46 14.06
N GLY A 70 5.63 -12.23 14.48
CA GLY A 70 6.66 -11.37 13.87
C GLY A 70 6.16 -10.94 12.49
N SER A 71 5.69 -9.73 12.42
CA SER A 71 5.13 -9.18 11.20
C SER A 71 6.16 -9.17 10.09
N THR A 72 5.78 -9.75 9.00
CA THR A 72 6.36 -9.45 7.72
C THR A 72 5.53 -8.38 7.09
N THR A 73 6.12 -7.26 6.89
CA THR A 73 5.54 -6.22 6.07
C THR A 73 5.34 -6.76 4.67
N ILE A 74 4.08 -6.98 4.29
CA ILE A 74 3.70 -7.32 2.92
C ILE A 74 3.57 -6.05 2.06
N ASP A 75 3.38 -4.89 2.72
CA ASP A 75 3.27 -3.61 2.06
C ASP A 75 4.61 -3.18 1.49
N THR A 76 4.62 -2.74 0.24
CA THR A 76 5.82 -2.40 -0.48
C THR A 76 5.66 -1.12 -1.30
N LEU A 77 6.78 -0.42 -1.46
CA LEU A 77 6.94 0.62 -2.46
C LEU A 77 7.69 0.04 -3.65
N SER A 78 7.39 0.48 -4.85
CA SER A 78 8.17 0.11 -6.01
C SER A 78 8.58 1.32 -6.84
N ALA A 79 9.79 1.28 -7.38
CA ALA A 79 10.29 2.21 -8.37
C ALA A 79 10.56 1.47 -9.66
N ILE A 80 10.03 1.98 -10.76
CA ILE A 80 10.27 1.46 -12.10
C ILE A 80 11.01 2.56 -12.87
N ASP A 81 12.20 2.26 -13.39
CA ASP A 81 13.02 3.22 -14.10
C ASP A 81 13.61 2.65 -15.40
N ASN A 82 13.80 3.51 -16.38
CA ASN A 82 14.52 3.20 -17.61
C ASN A 82 15.85 3.99 -17.77
N GLY A 83 16.30 4.61 -16.67
CA GLY A 83 17.49 5.47 -16.64
C GLY A 83 17.19 6.95 -16.91
N GLU A 84 16.06 7.29 -17.55
CA GLU A 84 15.65 8.67 -17.85
C GLU A 84 14.36 9.06 -17.10
N GLN A 85 13.44 8.14 -17.00
CA GLN A 85 12.14 8.33 -16.38
C GLN A 85 11.96 7.38 -15.22
N VAL A 86 11.28 7.85 -14.18
CA VAL A 86 11.01 7.12 -12.96
C VAL A 86 9.53 7.19 -12.62
N ILE A 87 8.96 6.03 -12.39
CA ILE A 87 7.61 5.86 -11.83
C ILE A 87 7.77 5.30 -10.42
N ILE A 88 7.15 5.94 -9.44
CA ILE A 88 7.00 5.39 -8.09
C ILE A 88 5.57 4.90 -7.94
N ASN A 89 5.42 3.68 -7.45
CA ASN A 89 4.12 3.13 -7.06
C ASN A 89 4.18 2.75 -5.58
N THR A 90 3.32 3.39 -4.79
CA THR A 90 3.25 3.12 -3.35
C THR A 90 2.36 1.93 -3.02
N ASN A 91 1.64 1.38 -4.02
CA ASN A 91 0.58 0.41 -3.80
C ASN A 91 -0.42 0.94 -2.76
N ASP A 92 -0.77 0.12 -1.79
CA ASP A 92 -1.58 0.47 -0.62
C ASP A 92 -0.72 0.72 0.64
N CYS A 93 0.59 0.88 0.47
CA CYS A 93 1.53 1.14 1.56
C CYS A 93 1.44 2.62 2.01
N PRO A 94 1.04 2.90 3.25
CA PRO A 94 0.99 4.26 3.74
C PRO A 94 2.39 4.78 4.09
N ILE A 95 2.60 6.09 3.94
CA ILE A 95 3.89 6.72 4.25
C ILE A 95 4.24 6.59 5.73
N SER A 96 3.24 6.53 6.61
CA SER A 96 3.43 6.41 8.06
C SER A 96 4.20 5.16 8.51
N ILE A 97 4.20 4.10 7.68
CA ILE A 97 4.97 2.87 7.95
C ILE A 97 6.10 2.65 6.94
N ALA A 98 6.34 3.56 6.03
CA ALA A 98 7.32 3.43 4.94
C ALA A 98 8.19 4.68 4.75
N GLU A 99 8.29 5.54 5.76
CA GLU A 99 8.97 6.83 5.64
C GLU A 99 10.45 6.66 5.25
N THR A 100 11.16 5.73 5.90
CA THR A 100 12.58 5.46 5.60
C THR A 100 12.76 4.94 4.18
N SER A 101 11.90 4.00 3.75
CA SER A 101 11.93 3.43 2.41
C SER A 101 11.57 4.48 1.35
N ALA A 102 10.59 5.34 1.62
CA ALA A 102 10.21 6.45 0.75
C ALA A 102 11.36 7.49 0.62
N LEU A 103 12.00 7.84 1.74
CA LEU A 103 13.17 8.73 1.74
C LEU A 103 14.35 8.13 0.96
N LYS A 104 14.60 6.83 1.07
CA LYS A 104 15.61 6.15 0.25
C LYS A 104 15.33 6.31 -1.24
N LEU A 105 14.09 6.10 -1.68
CA LEU A 105 13.70 6.30 -3.07
C LEU A 105 13.89 7.75 -3.50
N LYS A 106 13.44 8.71 -2.68
CA LYS A 106 13.62 10.15 -2.95
C LYS A 106 15.09 10.55 -3.10
N ASN A 107 15.95 10.05 -2.23
CA ASN A 107 17.39 10.34 -2.27
C ASN A 107 18.08 9.70 -3.46
N HIS A 108 17.62 8.52 -3.88
CA HIS A 108 18.17 7.82 -5.05
C HIS A 108 17.74 8.45 -6.37
N TYR A 109 16.46 8.80 -6.50
CA TYR A 109 15.89 9.38 -7.71
C TYR A 109 15.67 10.89 -7.53
N LYS A 110 16.53 11.70 -8.11
CA LYS A 110 16.43 13.16 -8.01
C LYS A 110 15.19 13.74 -8.67
N LYS A 111 14.66 13.05 -9.66
CA LYS A 111 13.48 13.46 -10.42
C LYS A 111 12.52 12.27 -10.52
N ILE A 112 11.29 12.46 -10.06
CA ILE A 112 10.21 11.50 -10.19
C ILE A 112 9.28 12.00 -11.29
N ASN A 113 9.04 11.19 -12.31
CA ASN A 113 8.19 11.58 -13.43
C ASN A 113 6.72 11.31 -13.13
N PHE A 114 6.43 10.20 -12.47
CA PHE A 114 5.07 9.80 -12.18
C PHE A 114 4.97 9.13 -10.80
N LEU A 115 3.92 9.45 -10.06
CA LEU A 115 3.60 8.86 -8.77
C LEU A 115 2.22 8.21 -8.83
N LEU A 116 2.15 6.94 -8.45
CA LEU A 116 0.92 6.19 -8.23
C LEU A 116 0.76 5.95 -6.73
N PHE A 117 -0.41 6.26 -6.16
CA PHE A 117 -0.68 6.04 -4.74
C PHE A 117 -2.15 5.73 -4.47
N GLY A 118 -2.40 4.90 -3.43
CA GLY A 118 -3.75 4.60 -2.98
C GLY A 118 -4.39 5.80 -2.28
N TYR A 119 -5.68 6.05 -2.53
CA TYR A 119 -6.40 7.18 -1.95
C TYR A 119 -7.62 6.78 -1.11
N SER A 120 -7.88 5.49 -0.96
CA SER A 120 -9.02 4.98 -0.20
C SER A 120 -8.72 3.65 0.46
N SER A 121 -9.53 3.29 1.44
CA SER A 121 -9.39 2.08 2.24
C SER A 121 -10.25 0.94 1.70
N ALA A 122 -9.76 -0.29 1.82
CA ALA A 122 -10.51 -1.52 1.54
C ALA A 122 -10.69 -2.39 2.81
N THR A 123 -10.80 -1.77 3.99
CA THR A 123 -10.92 -2.49 5.28
C THR A 123 -12.36 -2.85 5.64
N ALA A 124 -12.51 -3.74 6.62
CA ALA A 124 -13.80 -4.06 7.21
C ALA A 124 -14.32 -2.96 8.18
N TYR A 125 -13.48 -2.04 8.59
CA TYR A 125 -13.84 -0.92 9.46
C TYR A 125 -14.15 0.33 8.61
N PRO A 126 -15.20 1.11 8.94
CA PRO A 126 -16.11 0.99 10.07
C PRO A 126 -17.36 0.12 9.82
N GLN A 127 -17.66 -0.22 8.58
CA GLN A 127 -18.94 -0.77 8.12
C GLN A 127 -19.30 -2.12 8.71
N CYS A 128 -18.35 -2.92 9.14
CA CYS A 128 -18.59 -4.24 9.73
C CYS A 128 -18.57 -4.23 11.28
N PHE A 129 -18.54 -3.05 11.90
CA PHE A 129 -18.49 -2.89 13.34
C PHE A 129 -19.81 -2.34 13.89
N HIS A 130 -20.10 -2.68 15.15
CA HIS A 130 -21.28 -2.14 15.85
C HIS A 130 -20.95 -0.75 16.40
N LEU A 131 -21.29 0.26 15.62
CA LEU A 131 -21.09 1.67 15.96
C LEU A 131 -22.46 2.37 15.99
N ASN A 132 -22.62 3.36 16.84
CA ASN A 132 -23.75 4.26 16.73
C ASN A 132 -23.57 5.22 15.55
N SER A 133 -24.60 6.00 15.23
CA SER A 133 -24.58 6.86 14.03
C SER A 133 -23.44 7.90 14.05
N ASP A 134 -23.19 8.50 15.22
CA ASP A 134 -22.16 9.53 15.35
C ASP A 134 -20.74 8.93 15.27
N GLU A 135 -20.53 7.79 15.91
CA GLU A 135 -19.28 7.04 15.84
C GLU A 135 -18.99 6.58 14.41
N LEU A 136 -20.01 6.10 13.70
CA LEU A 136 -19.87 5.68 12.31
C LEU A 136 -19.46 6.86 11.42
N GLN A 137 -20.16 7.98 11.51
CA GLN A 137 -19.88 9.17 10.71
C GLN A 137 -18.48 9.73 11.00
N ASN A 138 -18.11 9.85 12.28
CA ASN A 138 -16.80 10.31 12.67
C ASN A 138 -15.69 9.37 12.14
N SER A 139 -15.89 8.05 12.24
CA SER A 139 -14.94 7.07 11.74
C SER A 139 -14.78 7.14 10.21
N GLN A 140 -15.87 7.33 9.47
CA GLN A 140 -15.83 7.50 8.03
C GLN A 140 -15.00 8.75 7.64
N GLN A 141 -15.27 9.88 8.29
CA GLN A 141 -14.54 11.13 8.03
C GLN A 141 -13.05 11.03 8.38
N GLU A 142 -12.74 10.40 9.53
CA GLU A 142 -11.35 10.20 9.96
C GLU A 142 -10.57 9.34 8.97
N ILE A 143 -11.16 8.24 8.48
CA ILE A 143 -10.53 7.35 7.51
C ILE A 143 -10.26 8.09 6.20
N VAL A 144 -11.27 8.76 5.64
CA VAL A 144 -11.12 9.53 4.40
C VAL A 144 -10.01 10.56 4.56
N LYS A 145 -10.03 11.35 5.64
CA LYS A 145 -9.01 12.35 5.93
C LYS A 145 -7.60 11.74 6.02
N ASN A 146 -7.47 10.59 6.69
CA ASN A 146 -6.18 9.92 6.81
C ASN A 146 -5.63 9.46 5.46
N PHE A 147 -6.46 8.86 4.60
CA PHE A 147 -6.01 8.44 3.28
C PHE A 147 -5.63 9.62 2.39
N LEU A 148 -6.40 10.68 2.40
CA LEU A 148 -6.06 11.90 1.66
C LEU A 148 -4.73 12.48 2.14
N SER A 149 -4.52 12.59 3.45
CA SER A 149 -3.27 13.11 4.00
C SER A 149 -2.05 12.22 3.69
N GLN A 150 -2.20 10.89 3.64
CA GLN A 150 -1.13 9.99 3.22
C GLN A 150 -0.71 10.25 1.76
N GLY A 151 -1.67 10.42 0.86
CA GLY A 151 -1.41 10.76 -0.53
C GLY A 151 -0.71 12.12 -0.69
N GLU A 152 -1.19 13.13 0.05
CA GLU A 152 -0.57 14.47 0.08
C GLU A 152 0.89 14.42 0.57
N LEU A 153 1.17 13.65 1.62
CA LEU A 153 2.53 13.47 2.12
C LEU A 153 3.44 12.83 1.08
N TYR A 154 2.96 11.85 0.31
CA TYR A 154 3.72 11.26 -0.79
C TYR A 154 3.96 12.25 -1.93
N ILE A 155 2.96 13.04 -2.32
CA ILE A 155 3.10 14.09 -3.34
C ILE A 155 4.17 15.10 -2.89
N ASN A 156 4.08 15.58 -1.66
CA ASN A 156 5.03 16.55 -1.10
C ASN A 156 6.45 15.98 -0.99
N LEU A 157 6.60 14.72 -0.56
CA LEU A 157 7.90 14.08 -0.46
C LEU A 157 8.55 13.87 -1.83
N PHE A 158 7.82 13.29 -2.76
CA PHE A 158 8.38 12.91 -4.06
C PHE A 158 8.44 14.07 -5.04
N ASN A 159 7.56 15.06 -4.91
CA ASN A 159 7.42 16.20 -5.81
C ASN A 159 7.44 15.75 -7.30
N PRO A 160 6.49 14.88 -7.70
CA PRO A 160 6.49 14.28 -9.03
C PRO A 160 6.03 15.29 -10.10
N ASN A 161 6.42 15.04 -11.37
CA ASN A 161 5.88 15.85 -12.49
C ASN A 161 4.36 15.60 -12.67
N PHE A 162 3.93 14.37 -12.45
CA PHE A 162 2.54 13.94 -12.56
C PHE A 162 2.23 12.93 -11.46
N PHE A 163 0.98 12.90 -11.03
CA PHE A 163 0.52 11.88 -10.10
C PHE A 163 -0.86 11.35 -10.49
N MET A 164 -1.17 10.16 -10.02
CA MET A 164 -2.48 9.54 -10.19
C MET A 164 -2.87 8.81 -8.90
N PRO A 165 -3.92 9.27 -8.19
CA PRO A 165 -4.56 8.45 -7.17
C PRO A 165 -5.22 7.25 -7.83
N PHE A 166 -5.07 6.06 -7.25
CA PHE A 166 -5.63 4.82 -7.80
C PHE A 166 -6.09 3.88 -6.70
N ALA A 167 -6.68 2.73 -7.06
CA ALA A 167 -7.10 1.69 -6.13
C ALA A 167 -8.00 2.20 -4.99
N GLY A 168 -9.01 3.01 -5.33
CA GLY A 168 -9.85 3.66 -4.34
C GLY A 168 -11.18 3.00 -4.07
N ARG A 169 -11.73 2.20 -4.99
CA ARG A 169 -13.11 1.73 -4.83
C ARG A 169 -13.24 0.22 -4.92
N TYR A 170 -14.10 -0.31 -4.07
CA TYR A 170 -14.59 -1.69 -4.11
C TYR A 170 -16.07 -1.70 -3.74
N VAL A 171 -16.76 -2.78 -4.01
CA VAL A 171 -18.18 -2.98 -3.69
C VAL A 171 -18.34 -4.19 -2.79
N LEU A 172 -19.12 -4.03 -1.73
CA LEU A 172 -19.46 -5.16 -0.86
C LEU A 172 -20.47 -6.06 -1.56
N GLY A 173 -20.12 -7.33 -1.75
CA GLY A 173 -20.98 -8.30 -2.43
C GLY A 173 -21.88 -9.10 -1.49
N GLY A 174 -22.92 -9.72 -2.07
CA GLY A 174 -23.78 -10.65 -1.39
C GLY A 174 -24.52 -10.05 -0.18
N LYS A 175 -24.53 -10.77 0.93
CA LYS A 175 -25.22 -10.34 2.16
C LYS A 175 -24.65 -9.07 2.80
N LYS A 176 -23.40 -8.72 2.46
CA LYS A 176 -22.73 -7.53 3.00
C LYS A 176 -23.08 -6.26 2.23
N PHE A 177 -23.77 -6.34 1.10
CA PHE A 177 -24.16 -5.17 0.32
C PHE A 177 -24.97 -4.14 1.12
N ILE A 178 -25.74 -4.58 2.12
CA ILE A 178 -26.48 -3.67 3.02
C ILE A 178 -25.58 -2.73 3.83
N LEU A 179 -24.31 -3.07 3.98
CA LEU A 179 -23.29 -2.28 4.69
C LEU A 179 -22.56 -1.28 3.78
N GLU A 180 -22.83 -1.31 2.47
CA GLU A 180 -22.18 -0.46 1.49
C GLU A 180 -22.23 1.03 1.86
N LYS A 181 -23.40 1.49 2.30
CA LYS A 181 -23.62 2.88 2.73
C LYS A 181 -22.85 3.30 3.99
N HIS A 182 -22.23 2.36 4.67
CA HIS A 182 -21.48 2.60 5.91
C HIS A 182 -19.96 2.59 5.68
N ARG A 183 -19.51 2.40 4.44
CA ARG A 183 -18.10 2.47 4.11
C ARG A 183 -17.55 3.89 4.20
N ALA A 184 -16.27 3.99 4.53
CA ALA A 184 -15.54 5.24 4.41
C ALA A 184 -15.02 5.36 2.98
N GLU A 185 -15.71 6.14 2.17
CA GLU A 185 -15.38 6.34 0.74
C GLU A 185 -15.27 7.81 0.40
N ILE A 186 -14.47 8.08 -0.61
CA ILE A 186 -14.43 9.37 -1.31
C ILE A 186 -14.42 9.09 -2.82
N GLU A 187 -15.14 9.89 -3.57
CA GLU A 187 -15.12 9.81 -5.04
C GLU A 187 -13.76 10.25 -5.58
N LEU A 188 -13.38 9.72 -6.74
CA LEU A 188 -12.08 10.05 -7.34
C LEU A 188 -11.98 11.54 -7.67
N GLU A 189 -13.06 12.12 -8.12
CA GLU A 189 -13.16 13.54 -8.45
C GLU A 189 -12.89 14.43 -7.23
N ASP A 190 -13.50 14.10 -6.08
CA ASP A 190 -13.32 14.83 -4.82
C ASP A 190 -11.88 14.65 -4.28
N ALA A 191 -11.31 13.45 -4.43
CA ALA A 191 -9.92 13.20 -4.07
C ALA A 191 -8.94 13.99 -4.95
N LEU A 192 -9.21 14.05 -6.27
CA LEU A 192 -8.41 14.86 -7.19
C LEU A 192 -8.50 16.34 -6.87
N GLU A 193 -9.72 16.86 -6.57
CA GLU A 193 -9.91 18.25 -6.14
C GLU A 193 -9.08 18.56 -4.89
N TYR A 194 -9.09 17.66 -3.91
CA TYR A 194 -8.27 17.80 -2.68
C TYR A 194 -6.78 17.92 -3.00
N TYR A 195 -6.24 17.07 -3.90
CA TYR A 195 -4.81 17.07 -4.20
C TYR A 195 -4.34 18.20 -5.13
N LEU A 196 -5.25 18.84 -5.85
CA LEU A 196 -4.94 19.93 -6.78
C LEU A 196 -5.06 21.32 -6.18
N ASN A 197 -5.68 21.45 -5.00
CA ASN A 197 -5.81 22.70 -4.24
C ASN A 197 -4.68 22.88 -3.22
#